data_718a248d2c32c2d4ee7b0ff506d111d5
#
_entry.id   718a248d2c32c2d4ee7b0ff506d111d5
#
_cell.length_a   1.000
_cell.length_b   1.000
_cell.length_c   1.000
_cell.angle_alpha   90.00
_cell.angle_beta   90.00
_cell.angle_gamma   90.00
#
_symmetry.space_group_name_H-M   'P 1'
#
loop_
_entity.id
_entity.type
_entity.pdbx_description
1 polymer ?
#
loop_
_entity_poly.entity_id
_entity_poly.type
_entity_poly.pdbx_seq_one_letter_code
_entity_poly.pdbx_strand_id
1 'polypeptide(L)'
;MQRNGWMRIVEASLSILIILSVLFFLYNREAQSESLALDERAQNILAELASRGDFRKAVLSRDEPYVHQAVAEKIPESHLLFEARICGLDEACGKSNFTEGNVYAAERVISSSLEKNSASEGAVPKKVRLFVWRTVTR
;
A
#
# COMPACT_ATOMS: atom_id res chain seq x y z
N MET A 1 -9.38 -54.55 -29.76
CA MET A 1 -9.99 -54.01 -28.51
C MET A 1 -9.00 -53.23 -27.61
N GLN A 2 -8.17 -52.39 -28.17
CA GLN A 2 -7.22 -51.58 -27.37
C GLN A 2 -7.56 -50.08 -27.33
N ARG A 3 -8.66 -49.63 -27.93
CA ARG A 3 -9.04 -48.20 -27.98
C ARG A 3 -9.53 -47.62 -26.64
N ASN A 4 -9.96 -48.45 -25.70
CA ASN A 4 -10.58 -47.95 -24.45
C ASN A 4 -9.57 -47.60 -23.34
N GLY A 5 -8.34 -48.13 -23.39
CA GLY A 5 -7.30 -47.85 -22.38
C GLY A 5 -6.73 -46.46 -22.51
N TRP A 6 -6.45 -46.01 -23.73
CA TRP A 6 -5.87 -44.71 -23.99
C TRP A 6 -6.85 -43.56 -23.65
N MET A 7 -8.14 -43.76 -23.92
CA MET A 7 -9.18 -42.79 -23.60
C MET A 7 -9.31 -42.55 -22.11
N ARG A 8 -9.16 -43.58 -21.28
CA ARG A 8 -9.17 -43.44 -19.81
C ARG A 8 -7.95 -42.67 -19.25
N ILE A 9 -6.79 -42.86 -19.89
CA ILE A 9 -5.56 -42.12 -19.50
C ILE A 9 -5.71 -40.64 -19.83
N VAL A 10 -6.26 -40.31 -20.98
CA VAL A 10 -6.54 -38.91 -21.39
C VAL A 10 -7.55 -38.27 -20.46
N GLU A 11 -8.63 -38.94 -20.12
CA GLU A 11 -9.67 -38.47 -19.22
C GLU A 11 -9.10 -38.21 -17.80
N ALA A 12 -8.29 -39.14 -17.30
CA ALA A 12 -7.63 -38.97 -15.98
C ALA A 12 -6.65 -37.80 -15.98
N SER A 13 -5.83 -37.65 -17.02
CA SER A 13 -4.87 -36.53 -17.11
C SER A 13 -5.56 -35.18 -17.25
N LEU A 14 -6.67 -35.11 -18.00
CA LEU A 14 -7.46 -33.89 -18.14
C LEU A 14 -8.10 -33.48 -16.81
N SER A 15 -8.63 -34.44 -16.05
CA SER A 15 -9.17 -34.18 -14.70
C SER A 15 -8.14 -33.66 -13.73
N ILE A 16 -6.92 -34.21 -13.75
CA ILE A 16 -5.81 -33.74 -12.91
C ILE A 16 -5.42 -32.30 -13.30
N LEU A 17 -5.33 -31.99 -14.58
CA LEU A 17 -5.00 -30.64 -15.06
C LEU A 17 -6.05 -29.60 -14.63
N ILE A 18 -7.33 -29.95 -14.67
CA ILE A 18 -8.40 -29.06 -14.22
C ILE A 18 -8.27 -28.79 -12.70
N ILE A 19 -8.06 -29.86 -11.91
CA ILE A 19 -7.89 -29.70 -10.45
C ILE A 19 -6.69 -28.82 -10.13
N LEU A 20 -5.54 -29.07 -10.77
CA LEU A 20 -4.33 -28.28 -10.56
C LEU A 20 -4.52 -26.82 -10.98
N SER A 21 -5.21 -26.54 -12.08
CA SER A 21 -5.47 -25.15 -12.50
C SER A 21 -6.41 -24.42 -11.55
N VAL A 22 -7.42 -25.09 -11.00
CA VAL A 22 -8.30 -24.51 -9.97
C VAL A 22 -7.54 -24.23 -8.68
N LEU A 23 -6.72 -25.16 -8.20
CA LEU A 23 -5.89 -24.95 -7.01
C LEU A 23 -4.90 -23.82 -7.20
N PHE A 24 -4.25 -23.72 -8.35
CA PHE A 24 -3.33 -22.63 -8.69
C PHE A 24 -4.05 -21.28 -8.72
N PHE A 25 -5.26 -21.24 -9.29
CA PHE A 25 -6.08 -20.03 -9.32
C PHE A 25 -6.50 -19.57 -7.91
N LEU A 26 -6.94 -20.51 -7.06
CA LEU A 26 -7.31 -20.20 -5.68
C LEU A 26 -6.12 -19.70 -4.86
N TYR A 27 -4.96 -20.34 -5.00
CA TYR A 27 -3.73 -19.92 -4.31
C TYR A 27 -3.30 -18.51 -4.71
N ASN A 28 -3.32 -18.19 -6.00
CA ASN A 28 -2.98 -16.84 -6.46
C ASN A 28 -3.99 -15.78 -6.01
N ARG A 29 -5.26 -16.14 -5.87
CA ARG A 29 -6.31 -15.21 -5.45
C ARG A 29 -6.16 -14.77 -4.01
N GLU A 30 -5.77 -15.66 -3.09
CA GLU A 30 -5.51 -15.30 -1.69
C GLU A 30 -4.35 -14.31 -1.56
N ALA A 31 -3.25 -14.55 -2.26
CA ALA A 31 -2.09 -13.65 -2.25
C ALA A 31 -2.41 -12.25 -2.80
N GLN A 32 -3.26 -12.16 -3.81
CA GLN A 32 -3.69 -10.87 -4.38
C GLN A 32 -4.66 -10.11 -3.48
N SER A 33 -5.58 -10.80 -2.80
CA SER A 33 -6.57 -10.12 -1.95
C SER A 33 -5.92 -9.42 -0.75
N GLU A 34 -4.89 -9.99 -0.18
CA GLU A 34 -4.14 -9.42 0.94
C GLU A 34 -3.32 -8.19 0.54
N SER A 35 -2.75 -8.21 -0.65
CA SER A 35 -1.97 -7.09 -1.18
C SER A 35 -2.86 -5.89 -1.50
N LEU A 36 -4.01 -6.12 -2.11
CA LEU A 36 -5.00 -5.08 -2.40
C LEU A 36 -5.55 -4.44 -1.12
N ALA A 37 -5.78 -5.24 -0.07
CA ALA A 37 -6.27 -4.73 1.21
C ALA A 37 -5.28 -3.78 1.90
N LEU A 38 -3.98 -4.04 1.83
CA LEU A 38 -2.95 -3.18 2.41
C LEU A 38 -2.76 -1.88 1.61
N ASP A 39 -2.81 -1.96 0.29
CA ASP A 39 -2.73 -0.77 -0.58
C ASP A 39 -3.94 0.14 -0.36
N GLU A 40 -5.16 -0.41 -0.40
CA GLU A 40 -6.38 0.33 -0.14
C GLU A 40 -6.39 0.96 1.26
N ARG A 41 -5.91 0.23 2.26
CA ARG A 41 -5.79 0.73 3.63
C ARG A 41 -4.82 1.89 3.74
N ALA A 42 -3.64 1.80 3.13
CA ALA A 42 -2.66 2.89 3.10
C ALA A 42 -3.24 4.15 2.43
N GLN A 43 -3.97 3.97 1.33
CA GLN A 43 -4.65 5.06 0.63
C GLN A 43 -5.73 5.71 1.50
N ASN A 44 -6.55 4.92 2.21
CA ASN A 44 -7.62 5.40 3.08
C ASN A 44 -7.07 6.16 4.29
N ILE A 45 -6.03 5.64 4.94
CA ILE A 45 -5.35 6.32 6.06
C ILE A 45 -4.83 7.68 5.60
N LEU A 46 -4.13 7.71 4.47
CA LEU A 46 -3.55 8.94 3.96
C LEU A 46 -4.61 9.94 3.50
N ALA A 47 -5.74 9.47 2.93
CA ALA A 47 -6.86 10.30 2.56
C ALA A 47 -7.55 10.93 3.79
N GLU A 48 -7.74 10.15 4.85
CA GLU A 48 -8.32 10.63 6.10
C GLU A 48 -7.41 11.67 6.76
N LEU A 49 -6.12 11.40 6.88
CA LEU A 49 -5.15 12.34 7.45
C LEU A 49 -5.05 13.61 6.62
N ALA A 50 -5.04 13.50 5.30
CA ALA A 50 -4.97 14.66 4.40
C ALA A 50 -6.22 15.57 4.48
N SER A 51 -7.35 15.08 5.00
CA SER A 51 -8.53 15.89 5.26
C SER A 51 -8.40 16.79 6.50
N ARG A 52 -7.48 16.45 7.42
CA ARG A 52 -7.25 17.18 8.68
C ARG A 52 -6.37 18.41 8.45
N GLY A 53 -6.81 19.56 8.94
CA GLY A 53 -6.09 20.83 8.78
C GLY A 53 -4.74 20.87 9.51
N ASP A 54 -4.64 20.24 10.68
CA ASP A 54 -3.41 20.09 11.47
C ASP A 54 -2.35 19.26 10.73
N PHE A 55 -2.76 18.13 10.16
CA PHE A 55 -1.88 17.28 9.35
C PHE A 55 -1.38 18.01 8.10
N ARG A 56 -2.26 18.75 7.42
CA ARG A 56 -1.88 19.55 6.25
C ARG A 56 -0.84 20.61 6.58
N LYS A 57 -1.02 21.31 7.72
CA LYS A 57 -0.03 22.29 8.21
C LYS A 57 1.32 21.63 8.49
N ALA A 58 1.33 20.48 9.17
CA ALA A 58 2.55 19.73 9.46
C ALA A 58 3.29 19.30 8.18
N VAL A 59 2.57 18.81 7.17
CA VAL A 59 3.17 18.45 5.87
C VAL A 59 3.77 19.69 5.20
N LEU A 60 3.07 20.81 5.17
CA LEU A 60 3.55 22.04 4.54
C LEU A 60 4.77 22.64 5.27
N SER A 61 4.83 22.52 6.61
CA SER A 61 5.97 22.96 7.42
C SER A 61 7.13 21.95 7.47
N ARG A 62 6.99 20.76 6.87
CA ARG A 62 7.94 19.63 6.95
C ARG A 62 8.14 19.12 8.40
N ASP A 63 7.09 19.09 9.20
CA ASP A 63 7.09 18.50 10.53
C ASP A 63 6.95 16.97 10.42
N GLU A 64 8.06 16.30 10.11
CA GLU A 64 8.09 14.83 9.97
C GLU A 64 7.70 14.10 11.27
N PRO A 65 8.16 14.54 12.47
CA PRO A 65 7.76 13.91 13.73
C PRO A 65 6.24 13.86 13.92
N TYR A 66 5.57 14.97 13.66
CA TYR A 66 4.10 15.05 13.77
C TYR A 66 3.41 14.12 12.78
N VAL A 67 3.86 14.13 11.51
CA VAL A 67 3.29 13.26 10.46
C VAL A 67 3.49 11.80 10.82
N HIS A 68 4.67 11.42 11.33
CA HIS A 68 4.95 10.06 11.75
C HIS A 68 4.02 9.62 12.90
N GLN A 69 3.83 10.48 13.92
CA GLN A 69 2.93 10.21 15.04
C GLN A 69 1.49 10.04 14.57
N ALA A 70 0.99 10.94 13.70
CA ALA A 70 -0.37 10.87 13.18
C ALA A 70 -0.64 9.59 12.39
N VAL A 71 0.35 9.08 11.66
CA VAL A 71 0.27 7.79 10.96
C VAL A 71 0.32 6.63 11.94
N ALA A 72 1.19 6.69 12.98
CA ALA A 72 1.31 5.66 14.00
C ALA A 72 -0.01 5.41 14.74
N GLU A 73 -0.78 6.46 15.01
CA GLU A 73 -2.10 6.37 15.64
C GLU A 73 -3.13 5.61 14.78
N LYS A 74 -2.92 5.57 13.45
CA LYS A 74 -3.79 4.87 12.50
C LYS A 74 -3.36 3.45 12.17
N ILE A 75 -2.12 3.09 12.50
CA ILE A 75 -1.53 1.76 12.27
C ILE A 75 -1.10 1.17 13.62
N PRO A 76 -2.05 0.71 14.46
CA PRO A 76 -1.73 0.18 15.78
C PRO A 76 -1.16 -1.25 15.75
N GLU A 77 -1.15 -1.91 14.59
CA GLU A 77 -0.75 -3.30 14.50
C GLU A 77 0.77 -3.47 14.55
N SER A 78 1.22 -4.26 15.51
CA SER A 78 2.66 -4.53 15.75
C SER A 78 3.35 -5.31 14.61
N HIS A 79 2.58 -5.96 13.74
CA HIS A 79 3.11 -6.71 12.59
C HIS A 79 3.21 -5.89 11.30
N LEU A 80 2.70 -4.64 11.32
CA LEU A 80 2.84 -3.68 10.23
C LEU A 80 3.89 -2.64 10.60
N LEU A 81 4.84 -2.45 9.71
CA LEU A 81 5.78 -1.34 9.76
C LEU A 81 5.38 -0.29 8.73
N PHE A 82 5.70 0.94 9.02
CA PHE A 82 5.46 2.04 8.10
C PHE A 82 6.60 3.06 8.13
N GLU A 83 6.70 3.82 7.06
CA GLU A 83 7.54 5.00 6.93
C GLU A 83 6.75 6.08 6.21
N ALA A 84 6.65 7.26 6.80
CA ALA A 84 6.02 8.43 6.17
C ALA A 84 7.11 9.45 5.82
N ARG A 85 7.09 9.96 4.58
CA ARG A 85 8.04 10.96 4.10
C ARG A 85 7.34 12.15 3.47
N ILE A 86 7.92 13.33 3.68
CA ILE A 86 7.48 14.58 3.07
C ILE A 86 8.51 15.01 2.05
N CYS A 87 8.10 15.17 0.80
CA CYS A 87 8.97 15.49 -0.33
C CYS A 87 8.43 16.70 -1.09
N GLY A 88 9.30 17.40 -1.81
CA GLY A 88 8.89 18.35 -2.85
C GLY A 88 8.19 17.64 -4.01
N LEU A 89 7.46 18.39 -4.84
CA LEU A 89 6.74 17.79 -5.97
C LEU A 89 7.67 17.09 -6.96
N ASP A 90 8.84 17.69 -7.19
CA ASP A 90 9.82 17.21 -8.16
C ASP A 90 10.86 16.26 -7.53
N GLU A 91 10.81 16.06 -6.21
CA GLU A 91 11.73 15.16 -5.51
C GLU A 91 11.29 13.70 -5.64
N ALA A 92 12.26 12.81 -5.86
CA ALA A 92 12.03 11.37 -5.77
C ALA A 92 11.80 10.98 -4.30
N CYS A 93 10.54 10.68 -3.97
CA CYS A 93 10.12 10.31 -2.63
C CYS A 93 10.28 8.79 -2.42
N GLY A 94 11.53 8.34 -2.29
CA GLY A 94 11.85 6.94 -2.07
C GLY A 94 11.85 6.55 -0.60
N LYS A 95 11.78 5.24 -0.31
CA LYS A 95 11.96 4.68 1.03
C LYS A 95 13.43 4.77 1.43
N SER A 96 13.71 5.05 2.71
CA SER A 96 15.08 5.22 3.19
C SER A 96 15.85 3.91 3.31
N ASN A 97 15.18 2.83 3.64
CA ASN A 97 15.81 1.52 3.84
C ASN A 97 15.16 0.44 2.98
N PHE A 98 15.99 -0.38 2.32
CA PHE A 98 15.53 -1.58 1.64
C PHE A 98 15.13 -2.62 2.70
N THR A 99 13.87 -3.06 2.64
CA THR A 99 13.36 -4.19 3.41
C THR A 99 13.05 -5.34 2.46
N GLU A 100 13.39 -6.56 2.87
CA GLU A 100 12.92 -7.76 2.17
C GLU A 100 11.40 -7.87 2.35
N GLY A 101 10.66 -7.96 1.25
CA GLY A 101 9.21 -8.13 1.26
C GLY A 101 8.46 -7.12 0.39
N ASN A 102 7.16 -7.31 0.30
CA ASN A 102 6.27 -6.42 -0.46
C ASN A 102 6.04 -5.13 0.32
N VAL A 103 6.38 -4.01 -0.28
CA VAL A 103 6.15 -2.66 0.26
C VAL A 103 5.03 -2.00 -0.55
N TYR A 104 4.01 -1.53 0.13
CA TYR A 104 2.88 -0.80 -0.45
C TYR A 104 3.08 0.68 -0.20
N ALA A 105 2.81 1.51 -1.19
CA ALA A 105 3.02 2.95 -1.09
C ALA A 105 1.78 3.73 -1.52
N ALA A 106 1.33 4.62 -0.63
CA ALA A 106 0.31 5.62 -0.94
C ALA A 106 0.95 7.00 -1.03
N GLU A 107 0.46 7.86 -1.92
CA GLU A 107 0.97 9.21 -2.09
C GLU A 107 -0.19 10.21 -2.18
N ARG A 108 -0.02 11.38 -1.54
CA ARG A 108 -0.95 12.50 -1.62
C ARG A 108 -0.19 13.81 -1.76
N VAL A 109 -0.68 14.66 -2.63
CA VAL A 109 -0.21 16.05 -2.75
C VAL A 109 -1.04 16.93 -1.82
N ILE A 110 -0.34 17.67 -0.98
CA ILE A 110 -0.93 18.66 -0.07
C ILE A 110 -0.54 20.05 -0.58
N SER A 111 -1.54 20.82 -0.97
CA SER A 111 -1.39 22.22 -1.31
C SER A 111 -1.95 23.09 -0.19
N SER A 112 -1.48 24.32 -0.06
CA SER A 112 -2.14 25.33 0.73
C SER A 112 -3.56 25.48 0.16
N SER A 113 -4.60 25.18 0.94
CA SER A 113 -5.96 25.35 0.47
C SER A 113 -6.22 26.84 0.24
N LEU A 114 -7.10 27.12 -0.72
CA LEU A 114 -7.70 28.42 -1.01
C LEU A 114 -8.55 28.97 0.16
N GLU A 115 -8.28 28.55 1.38
CA GLU A 115 -8.92 29.09 2.57
C GLU A 115 -8.36 30.50 2.82
N LYS A 116 -9.15 31.45 2.39
CA LYS A 116 -8.90 32.89 2.23
C LYS A 116 -8.43 33.64 3.51
N ASN A 117 -8.23 32.95 4.63
CA ASN A 117 -7.97 33.56 5.94
C ASN A 117 -6.81 32.93 6.74
N SER A 118 -5.98 32.10 6.14
CA SER A 118 -4.86 31.47 6.87
C SER A 118 -3.53 32.05 6.40
N ALA A 119 -2.69 32.40 7.37
CA ALA A 119 -1.33 32.96 7.20
C ALA A 119 -0.29 32.04 6.51
N SER A 120 -0.76 31.09 5.70
CA SER A 120 0.01 30.18 4.86
C SER A 120 -0.11 30.52 3.35
N GLU A 121 -0.43 31.78 3.05
CA GLU A 121 -0.38 32.30 1.70
C GLU A 121 1.04 32.18 1.15
N GLY A 122 1.26 31.25 0.22
CA GLY A 122 2.56 31.04 -0.42
C GLY A 122 3.28 29.73 -0.05
N ALA A 123 2.71 28.84 0.76
CA ALA A 123 3.34 27.56 1.04
C ALA A 123 3.40 26.70 -0.25
N VAL A 124 4.63 26.33 -0.64
CA VAL A 124 4.86 25.46 -1.80
C VAL A 124 4.21 24.12 -1.57
N PRO A 125 3.42 23.60 -2.54
CA PRO A 125 2.81 22.29 -2.42
C PRO A 125 3.85 21.21 -2.15
N LYS A 126 3.50 20.27 -1.29
CA LYS A 126 4.34 19.13 -0.95
C LYS A 126 3.57 17.84 -1.13
N LYS A 127 4.28 16.76 -1.34
CA LYS A 127 3.72 15.43 -1.35
C LYS A 127 4.13 14.68 -0.08
N VAL A 128 3.17 13.96 0.47
CA VAL A 128 3.43 13.00 1.54
C VAL A 128 3.28 11.60 0.96
N ARG A 129 4.24 10.75 1.24
CA ARG A 129 4.23 9.37 0.81
C ARG A 129 4.32 8.45 2.01
N LEU A 130 3.40 7.53 2.09
CA LEU A 130 3.30 6.52 3.14
C LEU A 130 3.70 5.16 2.54
N PHE A 131 4.70 4.54 3.14
CA PHE A 131 5.10 3.17 2.85
C PHE A 131 4.63 2.27 3.98
N VAL A 132 4.01 1.14 3.66
CA VAL A 132 3.55 0.14 4.62
C VAL A 132 4.04 -1.23 4.18
N TRP A 133 4.54 -2.04 5.12
CA TRP A 133 4.98 -3.41 4.87
C TRP A 133 4.82 -4.28 6.12
N ARG A 134 4.87 -5.58 5.93
CA ARG A 134 4.83 -6.53 7.05
C ARG A 134 6.22 -6.91 7.52
N THR A 135 6.36 -7.13 8.83
CA THR A 135 7.53 -7.81 9.38
C THR A 135 7.47 -9.28 8.97
N VAL A 136 8.49 -9.76 8.29
CA VAL A 136 8.69 -11.20 8.08
C VAL A 136 9.28 -11.74 9.39
N THR A 137 8.44 -12.32 10.24
CA THR A 137 8.94 -13.14 11.37
C THR A 137 9.51 -14.42 10.79
N ARG A 138 10.83 -14.56 10.87
CA ARG A 138 11.52 -15.84 10.64
C ARG A 138 11.34 -16.77 11.84
#